data_5478a2256f9e440c92a909cb70f603be
#
_entry.id   5478a2256f9e440c92a909cb70f603be
#
_cell.length_a   1.000
_cell.length_b   1.000
_cell.length_c   1.000
_cell.angle_alpha   90.00
_cell.angle_beta   90.00
_cell.angle_gamma   90.00
#
_symmetry.space_group_name_H-M   'P 1'
#
loop_
_entity.id
_entity.type
_entity.pdbx_description
1 polymer ?
#
loop_
_entity_poly.entity_id
_entity_poly.type
_entity_poly.pdbx_seq_one_letter_code
_entity_poly.pdbx_strand_id
1 'polypeptide(L)' 'MAGKEIVDKLSIYIPQKRLEEKPVERLMKLGKRRDRSVNYLVVEAILQYVAREENEN' A
#
# COMPACT_ATOMS: atom_id res chain seq x y z
N MET A 1 -16.53 -6.98 -18.38
CA MET A 1 -16.16 -6.79 -18.14
C MET A 1 -15.45 -6.44 -17.43
N ALA A 2 -15.23 -6.91 -17.18
CA ALA A 2 -14.52 -6.75 -16.15
C ALA A 2 -13.53 -5.81 -16.31
N GLY A 3 -12.92 -5.85 -17.25
CA GLY A 3 -11.86 -5.03 -17.35
C GLY A 3 -12.17 -3.69 -16.98
N LYS A 4 -13.30 -3.34 -17.09
CA LYS A 4 -13.55 -2.15 -16.76
C LYS A 4 -13.65 -1.97 -15.47
N GLU A 5 -13.64 -2.89 -14.76
CA GLU A 5 -13.72 -2.73 -13.46
C GLU A 5 -12.43 -2.39 -12.92
N ILE A 6 -11.54 -1.79 -13.55
CA ILE A 6 -10.32 -1.37 -12.98
C ILE A 6 -10.55 -0.41 -11.91
N VAL A 7 -9.96 -0.62 -10.78
CA VAL A 7 -10.12 0.24 -9.65
C VAL A 7 -9.08 1.31 -9.70
N ASP A 8 -9.48 2.54 -9.88
CA ASP A 8 -8.54 3.63 -9.89
C ASP A 8 -8.23 4.09 -8.49
N LYS A 9 -9.10 3.88 -7.55
CA LYS A 9 -8.89 4.31 -6.21
C LYS A 9 -9.16 3.19 -5.27
N LEU A 10 -8.43 3.13 -4.20
CA LEU A 10 -8.62 2.10 -3.22
C LEU A 10 -8.72 2.75 -1.87
N SER A 11 -9.83 2.54 -1.19
CA SER A 11 -10.01 3.07 0.14
C SER A 11 -9.93 1.90 1.10
N ILE A 12 -9.12 2.03 2.12
CA ILE A 12 -9.00 0.97 3.10
C ILE A 12 -9.11 1.57 4.48
N TYR A 13 -9.53 0.74 5.42
CA TYR A 13 -9.60 1.16 6.79
C TYR A 13 -8.47 0.48 7.52
N ILE A 14 -7.80 1.20 8.38
CA ILE A 14 -6.74 0.63 9.17
C ILE A 14 -7.31 0.26 10.52
N PRO A 15 -7.30 -1.02 10.88
CA PRO A 15 -7.88 -1.46 12.14
C PRO A 15 -7.20 -0.77 13.31
N GLN A 16 -7.97 -0.55 14.36
CA GLN A 16 -7.46 0.14 15.50
C GLN A 16 -6.24 -0.53 16.08
N LYS A 17 -6.17 -1.83 16.06
CA LYS A 17 -5.01 -2.53 16.54
C LYS A 17 -3.77 -2.13 15.78
N ARG A 18 -3.90 -1.87 14.49
CA ARG A 18 -2.74 -1.55 13.69
C ARG A 18 -2.39 -0.09 13.75
N LEU A 19 -3.32 0.75 14.22
CA LEU A 19 -3.01 2.15 14.31
C LEU A 19 -1.87 2.41 15.27
N GLU A 20 -1.66 1.51 16.23
CA GLU A 20 -0.59 1.70 17.17
C GLU A 20 0.76 1.60 16.50
N GLU A 21 0.83 0.94 15.37
CA GLU A 21 2.09 0.82 14.66
C GLU A 21 2.33 2.02 13.76
N LYS A 22 1.38 2.93 13.73
CA LYS A 22 1.49 4.18 12.98
C LYS A 22 1.90 3.96 11.53
N PRO A 23 1.13 3.15 10.82
CA PRO A 23 1.52 2.80 9.45
C PRO A 23 1.56 4.00 8.51
N VAL A 24 0.58 4.91 8.64
CA VAL A 24 0.54 6.04 7.73
C VAL A 24 1.68 7.00 8.00
N GLU A 25 1.97 7.27 9.29
CA GLU A 25 3.04 8.18 9.60
C GLU A 25 4.38 7.61 9.15
N ARG A 26 4.55 6.32 9.37
CA ARG A 26 5.81 5.70 8.98
C ARG A 26 5.99 5.71 7.48
N LEU A 27 4.88 5.53 6.76
CA LEU A 27 4.94 5.55 5.32
C LEU A 27 5.26 6.96 4.81
N MET A 28 4.70 7.98 5.46
CA MET A 28 4.97 9.34 5.06
C MET A 28 6.44 9.70 5.28
N LYS A 29 7.01 9.23 6.39
CA LYS A 29 8.41 9.49 6.64
C LYS A 29 9.27 8.80 5.62
N LEU A 30 8.89 7.59 5.24
CA LEU A 30 9.65 6.85 4.27
C LEU A 30 9.58 7.57 2.92
N GLY A 31 8.42 8.12 2.59
CA GLY A 31 8.25 8.84 1.36
C GLY A 31 9.19 10.04 1.26
N LYS A 32 9.32 10.76 2.38
CA LYS A 32 10.20 11.89 2.38
C LYS A 32 11.63 11.46 2.19
N ARG A 33 12.02 10.38 2.88
CA ARG A 33 13.37 9.91 2.78
C ARG A 33 13.71 9.46 1.37
N ARG A 34 12.76 8.86 0.67
CA ARG A 34 13.00 8.34 -0.65
C ARG A 34 12.57 9.27 -1.75
N ASP A 35 12.05 10.42 -1.38
CA ASP A 35 11.58 11.42 -2.33
C ASP A 35 10.54 10.79 -3.24
N ARG A 36 9.58 10.08 -2.64
CA ARG A 36 8.50 9.46 -3.38
C ARG A 36 7.19 9.80 -2.71
N SER A 37 6.11 9.84 -3.47
CA SER A 37 4.82 10.15 -2.90
C SER A 37 4.31 8.96 -2.12
N VAL A 38 3.39 9.21 -1.21
CA VAL A 38 2.80 8.15 -0.42
C VAL A 38 2.06 7.20 -1.37
N ASN A 39 1.39 7.76 -2.38
CA ASN A 39 0.67 6.92 -3.31
C ASN A 39 1.61 5.95 -4.03
N TYR A 40 2.76 6.43 -4.42
CA TYR A 40 3.74 5.59 -5.08
C TYR A 40 4.15 4.45 -4.16
N LEU A 41 4.42 4.75 -2.88
CA LEU A 41 4.86 3.73 -1.95
C LEU A 41 3.78 2.71 -1.67
N VAL A 42 2.53 3.14 -1.62
CA VAL A 42 1.44 2.22 -1.37
C VAL A 42 1.31 1.24 -2.54
N VAL A 43 1.38 1.74 -3.76
CA VAL A 43 1.29 0.88 -4.92
C VAL A 43 2.44 -0.11 -4.95
N GLU A 44 3.66 0.37 -4.62
CA GLU A 44 4.80 -0.52 -4.60
C GLU A 44 4.64 -1.58 -3.52
N ALA A 45 4.11 -1.21 -2.37
CA ALA A 45 3.92 -2.16 -1.30
C ALA A 45 2.93 -3.24 -1.70
N ILE A 46 1.86 -2.86 -2.38
CA ILE A 46 0.88 -3.81 -2.82
C ILE A 46 1.50 -4.78 -3.82
N LEU A 47 2.23 -4.25 -4.78
CA LEU A 47 2.84 -5.11 -5.79
C LEU A 47 3.85 -6.06 -5.21
N GLN A 48 4.65 -5.57 -4.27
CA GLN A 48 5.66 -6.42 -3.66
C GLN A 48 5.03 -7.49 -2.79
N TYR A 49 3.99 -7.14 -2.07
CA TYR A 49 3.34 -8.11 -1.20
C TYR A 49 2.69 -9.20 -2.03
N VAL A 50 1.96 -8.81 -3.07
CA VAL A 50 1.26 -9.77 -3.91
C VAL A 50 2.24 -10.70 -4.60
N ALA A 51 3.32 -10.14 -5.12
CA ALA A 51 4.30 -10.96 -5.81
C ALA A 51 4.93 -11.97 -4.87
N ARG A 52 5.21 -11.56 -3.63
CA ARG A 52 5.81 -12.46 -2.69
C ARG A 52 4.86 -13.59 -2.33
N GLU A 53 3.58 -13.26 -2.10
CA GLU A 53 2.63 -14.26 -1.72
C GLU A 53 2.36 -15.24 -2.85
N GLU A 54 2.31 -14.75 -4.06
CA GLU A 54 2.10 -15.62 -5.18
C GLU A 54 3.25 -16.56 -5.42
N ASN A 55 4.45 -16.11 -5.11
CA ASN A 55 5.60 -16.94 -5.31
C ASN A 55 5.79 -17.98 -4.25
N GLU A 56 5.14 -17.83 -3.12
CA GLU A 56 5.30 -18.79 -2.08
C GLU A 56 4.51 -20.04 -2.29
N ASN A 57 3.66 -20.05 -3.28
CA ASN A 57 2.92 -21.26 -3.57
C ASN A 57 3.58 -22.03 -4.69
#